data_55a12a3953ae530020dbfb99abc002ee
#
_entry.id   55a12a3953ae530020dbfb99abc002ee
#
_cell.length_a   1.000
_cell.length_b   1.000
_cell.length_c   1.000
_cell.angle_alpha   90.00
_cell.angle_beta   90.00
_cell.angle_gamma   90.00
#
_symmetry.space_group_name_H-M   'P 1'
#
loop_
_entity.id
_entity.type
_entity.pdbx_description
1 polymer ?
#
loop_
_entity_poly.entity_id
_entity_poly.type
_entity_poly.pdbx_seq_one_letter_code
_entity_poly.pdbx_strand_id
1 'polypeptide(L)'
;MEEILDVASRSAERAEVFRVTSIRTPVYFEANRLKQIQSKESVSIALRLVKNGKMGFAQASGNIPPADLVSMALETSQFGFPADFDFPPLRSFVDVEVFDPQVESIGIDSMISLGQAVIDAVCVNTAGILCEGSISRGTATFEIASTGGGRASCKRTNFSISMDGMLVRDGDILYVGDIRSSCRPIMDASPVAGEIIRQLDLAGSNAPLKSGTMPVIFTPFGVAGSLLAPLISAFNGKTVLDGASPIKDKKDMVIFDSKLFLSDDPTIPYQPGSTPFDDEGMPARRNALIDRGKVAQFYYDLHTAALSGSSSTGNGSRSGGMPSPSIHALVIEGGKVSQADMVKDMKDGLIIEQMMGAEQGNILNGDFSGNVLLGYKVDNGEIIGRIKNTMVSGNVYQLLKEISAIGSDSRWIAGYVNTPSIYCPAIAVSAK
;
A
#
# COMPACT_ATOMS: atom_id res chain seq x y z
N MET A 1 23.25 -18.62 -3.35
CA MET A 1 23.52 -17.60 -2.29
C MET A 1 24.78 -17.94 -1.52
N GLU A 2 24.98 -19.18 -1.10
CA GLU A 2 26.16 -19.58 -0.33
C GLU A 2 27.48 -19.28 -1.07
N GLU A 3 27.58 -19.61 -2.36
CA GLU A 3 28.76 -19.32 -3.17
C GLU A 3 29.11 -17.81 -3.21
N ILE A 4 28.08 -16.92 -3.24
CA ILE A 4 28.32 -15.47 -3.19
C ILE A 4 28.86 -15.06 -1.83
N LEU A 5 28.30 -15.62 -0.74
CA LEU A 5 28.80 -15.36 0.62
C LEU A 5 30.23 -15.88 0.81
N ASP A 6 30.56 -17.07 0.25
CA ASP A 6 31.90 -17.62 0.29
C ASP A 6 32.91 -16.73 -0.44
N VAL A 7 32.54 -16.18 -1.61
CA VAL A 7 33.40 -15.24 -2.34
C VAL A 7 33.52 -13.92 -1.57
N ALA A 8 32.42 -13.39 -1.06
CA ALA A 8 32.41 -12.12 -0.32
C ALA A 8 33.23 -12.19 0.98
N SER A 9 33.18 -13.30 1.71
CA SER A 9 33.91 -13.51 2.99
C SER A 9 35.43 -13.44 2.85
N ARG A 10 35.96 -13.63 1.64
CA ARG A 10 37.41 -13.52 1.37
C ARG A 10 37.91 -12.06 1.30
N SER A 11 36.99 -11.10 1.10
CA SER A 11 37.35 -9.69 0.80
C SER A 11 36.61 -8.70 1.65
N ALA A 12 35.53 -9.10 2.31
CA ALA A 12 34.67 -8.25 3.13
C ALA A 12 34.59 -8.78 4.57
N GLU A 13 34.31 -7.91 5.51
CA GLU A 13 34.16 -8.21 6.94
C GLU A 13 32.85 -8.97 7.20
N ARG A 14 31.80 -8.55 6.52
CA ARG A 14 30.43 -9.09 6.62
C ARG A 14 29.74 -8.96 5.27
N ALA A 15 28.85 -9.89 4.97
CA ALA A 15 28.04 -9.85 3.75
C ALA A 15 26.66 -10.45 3.98
N GLU A 16 25.69 -9.96 3.20
CA GLU A 16 24.33 -10.44 3.16
C GLU A 16 23.85 -10.49 1.72
N VAL A 17 23.24 -11.60 1.33
CA VAL A 17 22.63 -11.81 0.03
C VAL A 17 21.12 -11.91 0.19
N PHE A 18 20.39 -11.17 -0.61
CA PHE A 18 18.94 -11.23 -0.74
C PHE A 18 18.57 -11.65 -2.16
N ARG A 19 17.69 -12.63 -2.30
CA ARG A 19 17.22 -13.14 -3.60
C ARG A 19 15.69 -13.17 -3.63
N VAL A 20 15.11 -12.70 -4.72
CA VAL A 20 13.69 -12.84 -5.03
C VAL A 20 13.54 -13.57 -6.36
N THR A 21 12.78 -14.65 -6.35
CA THR A 21 12.34 -15.33 -7.57
C THR A 21 10.83 -15.20 -7.64
N SER A 22 10.28 -14.74 -8.77
CA SER A 22 8.83 -14.58 -8.90
C SER A 22 8.34 -15.00 -10.28
N ILE A 23 7.11 -15.55 -10.28
CA ILE A 23 6.34 -15.86 -11.48
C ILE A 23 5.01 -15.11 -11.35
N ARG A 24 4.64 -14.34 -12.36
CA ARG A 24 3.37 -13.62 -12.42
C ARG A 24 2.70 -13.86 -13.76
N THR A 25 1.40 -14.18 -13.73
CA THR A 25 0.58 -14.39 -14.92
C THR A 25 -0.66 -13.49 -14.84
N PRO A 26 -0.62 -12.29 -15.40
CA PRO A 26 -1.77 -11.44 -15.59
C PRO A 26 -2.55 -11.82 -16.85
N VAL A 27 -3.87 -11.72 -16.76
CA VAL A 27 -4.84 -11.75 -17.86
C VAL A 27 -5.42 -10.35 -17.96
N TYR A 28 -5.12 -9.64 -19.02
CA TYR A 28 -5.53 -8.25 -19.23
C TYR A 28 -6.79 -8.14 -20.06
N PHE A 29 -7.66 -7.22 -19.67
CA PHE A 29 -8.87 -6.83 -20.38
C PHE A 29 -8.79 -5.36 -20.79
N GLU A 30 -9.30 -5.02 -21.95
CA GLU A 30 -9.40 -3.66 -22.47
C GLU A 30 -10.61 -3.56 -23.39
N ALA A 31 -11.34 -2.45 -23.25
CA ALA A 31 -12.54 -2.19 -24.04
C ALA A 31 -13.52 -3.39 -24.01
N ASN A 32 -13.80 -3.93 -22.82
CA ASN A 32 -14.72 -5.04 -22.54
C ASN A 32 -14.30 -6.42 -23.11
N ARG A 33 -13.04 -6.60 -23.46
CA ARG A 33 -12.55 -7.84 -24.09
C ARG A 33 -11.23 -8.28 -23.52
N LEU A 34 -10.98 -9.58 -23.55
CA LEU A 34 -9.66 -10.13 -23.34
C LEU A 34 -8.68 -9.48 -24.34
N LYS A 35 -7.62 -8.84 -23.82
CA LYS A 35 -6.58 -8.21 -24.62
C LYS A 35 -5.34 -9.08 -24.74
N GLN A 36 -4.81 -9.53 -23.61
CA GLN A 36 -3.52 -10.18 -23.56
C GLN A 36 -3.37 -11.08 -22.35
N ILE A 37 -2.63 -12.15 -22.52
CA ILE A 37 -2.15 -13.03 -21.45
C ILE A 37 -0.63 -13.04 -21.53
N GLN A 38 0.03 -12.75 -20.43
CA GLN A 38 1.48 -12.74 -20.36
C GLN A 38 1.93 -13.44 -19.08
N SER A 39 2.86 -14.38 -19.19
CA SER A 39 3.57 -14.90 -18.01
C SER A 39 4.97 -14.32 -17.98
N LYS A 40 5.37 -13.84 -16.81
CA LYS A 40 6.70 -13.29 -16.59
C LYS A 40 7.33 -13.98 -15.39
N GLU A 41 8.50 -14.53 -15.62
CA GLU A 41 9.41 -15.00 -14.58
C GLU A 41 10.52 -13.99 -14.38
N SER A 42 10.90 -13.74 -13.13
CA SER A 42 12.02 -12.83 -12.80
C SER A 42 12.80 -13.34 -11.62
N VAL A 43 14.11 -13.12 -11.67
CA VAL A 43 15.04 -13.36 -10.59
C VAL A 43 15.77 -12.05 -10.34
N SER A 44 15.82 -11.64 -9.09
CA SER A 44 16.63 -10.50 -8.62
C SER A 44 17.50 -10.95 -7.48
N ILE A 45 18.75 -10.54 -7.50
CA ILE A 45 19.72 -10.82 -6.45
C ILE A 45 20.44 -9.53 -6.05
N ALA A 46 20.53 -9.29 -4.75
CA ALA A 46 21.21 -8.14 -4.18
C ALA A 46 22.24 -8.61 -3.14
N LEU A 47 23.38 -7.94 -3.12
CA LEU A 47 24.46 -8.16 -2.17
C LEU A 47 24.72 -6.86 -1.42
N ARG A 48 24.71 -6.91 -0.09
CA ARG A 48 25.32 -5.90 0.77
C ARG A 48 26.57 -6.51 1.40
N LEU A 49 27.63 -5.73 1.50
CA LEU A 49 28.83 -6.11 2.23
C LEU A 49 29.43 -4.93 2.97
N VAL A 50 30.23 -5.23 3.98
CA VAL A 50 30.99 -4.22 4.73
C VAL A 50 32.48 -4.43 4.44
N LYS A 51 33.14 -3.35 3.97
CA LYS A 51 34.57 -3.30 3.71
C LYS A 51 35.16 -2.04 4.32
N ASN A 52 36.18 -2.22 5.19
CA ASN A 52 36.80 -1.11 5.96
C ASN A 52 35.73 -0.27 6.71
N GLY A 53 34.75 -0.95 7.33
CA GLY A 53 33.65 -0.34 8.04
C GLY A 53 32.61 0.39 7.17
N LYS A 54 32.71 0.32 5.83
CA LYS A 54 31.81 0.99 4.89
C LYS A 54 30.90 0.01 4.18
N MET A 55 29.66 0.42 3.93
CA MET A 55 28.65 -0.37 3.23
C MET A 55 28.89 -0.34 1.72
N GLY A 56 29.00 -1.53 1.11
CA GLY A 56 28.94 -1.72 -0.34
C GLY A 56 27.64 -2.42 -0.74
N PHE A 57 27.17 -2.13 -1.94
CA PHE A 57 25.94 -2.68 -2.48
C PHE A 57 26.06 -2.98 -3.98
N ALA A 58 25.53 -4.12 -4.38
CA ALA A 58 25.33 -4.46 -5.78
C ALA A 58 24.02 -5.21 -5.98
N GLN A 59 23.43 -5.08 -7.14
CA GLN A 59 22.20 -5.79 -7.52
C GLN A 59 22.27 -6.21 -8.98
N ALA A 60 21.67 -7.37 -9.28
CA ALA A 60 21.53 -7.87 -10.63
C ALA A 60 20.15 -8.49 -10.84
N SER A 61 19.70 -8.51 -12.09
CA SER A 61 18.56 -9.28 -12.57
C SER A 61 19.05 -10.48 -13.36
N GLY A 62 18.44 -11.65 -13.13
CA GLY A 62 18.89 -12.91 -13.71
C GLY A 62 20.10 -13.50 -13.00
N ASN A 63 20.81 -14.38 -13.69
CA ASN A 63 22.01 -15.04 -13.17
C ASN A 63 23.24 -14.15 -13.39
N ILE A 64 24.01 -13.94 -12.35
CA ILE A 64 25.29 -13.23 -12.38
C ILE A 64 26.38 -14.10 -11.74
N PRO A 65 27.61 -14.14 -12.27
CA PRO A 65 28.72 -14.80 -11.60
C PRO A 65 28.94 -14.20 -10.20
N PRO A 66 29.12 -15.03 -9.15
CA PRO A 66 29.33 -14.53 -7.79
C PRO A 66 30.46 -13.52 -7.67
N ALA A 67 31.57 -13.75 -8.36
CA ALA A 67 32.74 -12.87 -8.34
C ALA A 67 32.42 -11.46 -8.88
N ASP A 68 31.61 -11.36 -9.93
CA ASP A 68 31.25 -10.09 -10.53
C ASP A 68 30.36 -9.27 -9.60
N LEU A 69 29.34 -9.90 -8.99
CA LEU A 69 28.46 -9.26 -8.00
C LEU A 69 29.24 -8.74 -6.79
N VAL A 70 30.20 -9.55 -6.30
CA VAL A 70 31.06 -9.17 -5.17
C VAL A 70 32.00 -8.02 -5.56
N SER A 71 32.61 -8.05 -6.78
CA SER A 71 33.45 -6.96 -7.28
C SER A 71 32.69 -5.64 -7.34
N MET A 72 31.48 -5.64 -7.91
CA MET A 72 30.63 -4.47 -7.96
C MET A 72 30.31 -3.91 -6.57
N ALA A 73 30.01 -4.78 -5.61
CA ALA A 73 29.72 -4.36 -4.24
C ALA A 73 30.98 -3.82 -3.51
N LEU A 74 32.15 -4.37 -3.78
CA LEU A 74 33.43 -3.87 -3.24
C LEU A 74 33.76 -2.48 -3.82
N GLU A 75 33.54 -2.25 -5.12
CA GLU A 75 33.74 -0.95 -5.75
C GLU A 75 32.86 0.13 -5.11
N THR A 76 31.57 -0.16 -4.91
CA THR A 76 30.63 0.79 -4.31
C THR A 76 30.93 1.06 -2.82
N SER A 77 31.57 0.11 -2.11
CA SER A 77 31.92 0.29 -0.70
C SER A 77 32.91 1.44 -0.46
N GLN A 78 33.72 1.82 -1.46
CA GLN A 78 34.66 2.95 -1.35
C GLN A 78 33.93 4.27 -1.07
N PHE A 79 32.69 4.42 -1.56
CA PHE A 79 31.84 5.59 -1.43
C PHE A 79 30.68 5.37 -0.44
N GLY A 80 30.63 4.18 0.19
CA GLY A 80 29.55 3.80 1.10
C GLY A 80 29.56 4.57 2.42
N PHE A 81 28.43 4.59 3.07
CA PHE A 81 28.28 5.14 4.41
C PHE A 81 28.86 4.17 5.47
N PRO A 82 29.19 4.66 6.68
CA PRO A 82 29.61 3.80 7.78
C PRO A 82 28.54 2.76 8.13
N ALA A 83 28.96 1.51 8.31
CA ALA A 83 28.06 0.39 8.61
C ALA A 83 28.00 0.19 10.15
N ASP A 84 27.19 0.98 10.82
CA ASP A 84 27.05 1.00 12.29
C ASP A 84 26.04 -0.05 12.80
N PHE A 85 25.76 -1.09 12.00
CA PHE A 85 24.87 -2.21 12.35
C PHE A 85 25.40 -3.54 11.84
N ASP A 86 24.96 -4.62 12.48
CA ASP A 86 25.24 -5.98 12.04
C ASP A 86 24.07 -6.58 11.25
N PHE A 87 24.39 -7.46 10.29
CA PHE A 87 23.37 -8.28 9.66
C PHE A 87 22.81 -9.28 10.68
N PRO A 88 21.47 -9.48 10.70
CA PRO A 88 20.84 -10.33 11.70
C PRO A 88 21.43 -11.75 11.69
N PRO A 89 21.68 -12.36 12.86
CA PRO A 89 21.95 -13.78 12.97
C PRO A 89 20.68 -14.59 12.70
N LEU A 90 20.79 -15.92 12.73
CA LEU A 90 19.62 -16.79 12.64
C LEU A 90 18.60 -16.44 13.74
N ARG A 91 17.34 -16.22 13.32
CA ARG A 91 16.23 -15.87 14.20
C ARG A 91 15.05 -16.79 13.96
N SER A 92 14.19 -16.91 14.97
CA SER A 92 12.87 -17.47 14.80
C SER A 92 11.91 -16.39 14.30
N PHE A 93 11.00 -16.77 13.41
CA PHE A 93 9.98 -15.90 12.84
C PHE A 93 8.59 -16.34 13.31
N VAL A 94 7.67 -15.41 13.36
CA VAL A 94 6.24 -15.72 13.51
C VAL A 94 5.78 -16.49 12.27
N ASP A 95 4.92 -17.46 12.47
CA ASP A 95 4.26 -18.13 11.35
C ASP A 95 3.15 -17.22 10.81
N VAL A 96 3.31 -16.77 9.57
CA VAL A 96 2.36 -15.91 8.88
C VAL A 96 1.89 -16.61 7.63
N GLU A 97 0.62 -16.89 7.55
CA GLU A 97 0.01 -17.56 6.40
C GLU A 97 -0.03 -16.61 5.19
N VAL A 98 0.94 -16.75 4.28
CA VAL A 98 1.07 -15.93 3.06
C VAL A 98 1.15 -16.77 1.78
N PHE A 99 0.98 -18.08 1.90
CA PHE A 99 1.04 -19.01 0.78
C PHE A 99 -0.18 -19.92 0.76
N ASP A 100 -0.82 -20.02 -0.42
CA ASP A 100 -1.87 -20.98 -0.72
C ASP A 100 -1.57 -21.66 -2.07
N PRO A 101 -1.29 -22.97 -2.09
CA PRO A 101 -0.94 -23.69 -3.33
C PRO A 101 -2.07 -23.69 -4.36
N GLN A 102 -3.31 -23.46 -3.97
CA GLN A 102 -4.42 -23.36 -4.90
C GLN A 102 -4.26 -22.20 -5.88
N VAL A 103 -3.61 -21.10 -5.49
CA VAL A 103 -3.33 -19.96 -6.39
C VAL A 103 -2.48 -20.40 -7.58
N GLU A 104 -1.49 -21.27 -7.36
CA GLU A 104 -0.62 -21.77 -8.44
C GLU A 104 -1.38 -22.64 -9.45
N SER A 105 -2.44 -23.31 -9.01
CA SER A 105 -3.24 -24.24 -9.83
C SER A 105 -4.40 -23.59 -10.60
N ILE A 106 -4.72 -22.30 -10.35
CA ILE A 106 -5.81 -21.62 -11.06
C ILE A 106 -5.51 -21.57 -12.56
N GLY A 107 -6.37 -22.16 -13.39
CA GLY A 107 -6.24 -22.15 -14.85
C GLY A 107 -6.47 -20.75 -15.44
N ILE A 108 -5.84 -20.49 -16.58
CA ILE A 108 -6.00 -19.24 -17.33
C ILE A 108 -7.46 -19.03 -17.73
N ASP A 109 -8.16 -20.08 -18.15
CA ASP A 109 -9.58 -20.02 -18.54
C ASP A 109 -10.48 -19.58 -17.38
N SER A 110 -10.17 -20.02 -16.15
CA SER A 110 -10.88 -19.55 -14.95
C SER A 110 -10.65 -18.05 -14.70
N MET A 111 -9.43 -17.56 -14.91
CA MET A 111 -9.11 -16.15 -14.78
C MET A 111 -9.80 -15.31 -15.86
N ILE A 112 -9.88 -15.81 -17.10
CA ILE A 112 -10.64 -15.17 -18.18
C ILE A 112 -12.11 -15.10 -17.81
N SER A 113 -12.69 -16.21 -17.34
CA SER A 113 -14.10 -16.27 -16.95
C SER A 113 -14.43 -15.32 -15.81
N LEU A 114 -13.57 -15.18 -14.81
CA LEU A 114 -13.74 -14.22 -13.71
C LEU A 114 -13.75 -12.77 -14.22
N GLY A 115 -12.80 -12.41 -15.09
CA GLY A 115 -12.73 -11.05 -15.63
C GLY A 115 -13.93 -10.74 -16.54
N GLN A 116 -14.33 -11.69 -17.37
CA GLN A 116 -15.49 -11.52 -18.25
C GLN A 116 -16.79 -11.41 -17.43
N ALA A 117 -16.92 -12.17 -16.32
CA ALA A 117 -18.09 -12.08 -15.45
C ALA A 117 -18.25 -10.68 -14.80
N VAL A 118 -17.15 -10.03 -14.41
CA VAL A 118 -17.20 -8.63 -13.93
C VAL A 118 -17.66 -7.70 -15.05
N ILE A 119 -17.05 -7.80 -16.23
CA ILE A 119 -17.38 -6.97 -17.40
C ILE A 119 -18.85 -7.12 -17.77
N ASP A 120 -19.34 -8.37 -17.90
CA ASP A 120 -20.72 -8.65 -18.30
C ASP A 120 -21.71 -8.06 -17.28
N ALA A 121 -21.47 -8.24 -15.99
CA ALA A 121 -22.32 -7.68 -14.94
C ALA A 121 -22.41 -6.15 -15.00
N VAL A 122 -21.25 -5.49 -15.16
CA VAL A 122 -21.16 -4.03 -15.25
C VAL A 122 -21.79 -3.50 -16.53
N CYS A 123 -21.57 -4.16 -17.68
CA CYS A 123 -22.17 -3.78 -18.97
C CYS A 123 -23.69 -3.99 -19.02
N VAL A 124 -24.22 -5.00 -18.31
CA VAL A 124 -25.68 -5.21 -18.17
C VAL A 124 -26.32 -4.08 -17.36
N ASN A 125 -25.66 -3.62 -16.29
CA ASN A 125 -26.14 -2.49 -15.50
C ASN A 125 -26.04 -1.17 -16.26
N THR A 126 -24.93 -0.93 -16.97
CA THR A 126 -24.65 0.38 -17.59
C THR A 126 -24.20 0.19 -19.04
N ALA A 127 -25.11 0.47 -19.96
CA ALA A 127 -24.79 0.41 -21.39
C ALA A 127 -23.77 1.47 -21.81
N GLY A 128 -22.79 1.06 -22.63
CA GLY A 128 -21.76 1.95 -23.19
C GLY A 128 -20.55 2.20 -22.28
N ILE A 129 -20.48 1.57 -21.11
CA ILE A 129 -19.28 1.60 -20.28
C ILE A 129 -18.16 0.78 -20.91
N LEU A 130 -16.94 1.29 -20.82
CA LEU A 130 -15.73 0.57 -21.25
C LEU A 130 -14.98 0.13 -19.99
N CYS A 131 -14.87 -1.19 -19.84
CA CYS A 131 -14.11 -1.80 -18.74
C CYS A 131 -12.69 -2.15 -19.19
N GLU A 132 -11.72 -1.87 -18.33
CA GLU A 132 -10.33 -2.30 -18.47
C GLU A 132 -9.81 -2.81 -17.13
N GLY A 133 -8.87 -3.74 -17.15
CA GLY A 133 -8.34 -4.28 -15.90
C GLY A 133 -7.56 -5.57 -16.07
N SER A 134 -7.36 -6.26 -14.97
CA SER A 134 -6.66 -7.54 -15.00
C SER A 134 -7.06 -8.49 -13.88
N ILE A 135 -7.01 -9.79 -14.21
CA ILE A 135 -6.98 -10.86 -13.22
C ILE A 135 -5.54 -11.39 -13.21
N SER A 136 -4.91 -11.44 -12.05
CA SER A 136 -3.52 -11.83 -11.95
C SER A 136 -3.30 -12.86 -10.86
N ARG A 137 -2.52 -13.89 -11.15
CA ARG A 137 -1.95 -14.78 -10.13
C ARG A 137 -0.43 -14.69 -10.15
N GLY A 138 0.19 -14.93 -9.00
CA GLY A 138 1.64 -14.94 -8.90
C GLY A 138 2.14 -15.69 -7.68
N THR A 139 3.41 -16.09 -7.77
CA THR A 139 4.17 -16.67 -6.65
C THR A 139 5.51 -16.00 -6.60
N ALA A 140 5.97 -15.69 -5.40
CA ALA A 140 7.31 -15.16 -5.16
C ALA A 140 7.98 -15.90 -3.99
N THR A 141 9.26 -16.19 -4.13
CA THR A 141 10.11 -16.72 -3.07
C THR A 141 11.15 -15.67 -2.71
N PHE A 142 11.16 -15.31 -1.44
CA PHE A 142 12.11 -14.37 -0.83
C PHE A 142 13.10 -15.18 0.00
N GLU A 143 14.39 -14.94 -0.20
CA GLU A 143 15.44 -15.63 0.51
C GLU A 143 16.51 -14.62 0.94
N ILE A 144 16.97 -14.76 2.17
CA ILE A 144 18.07 -13.96 2.70
C ILE A 144 19.08 -14.85 3.41
N ALA A 145 20.35 -14.53 3.24
CA ALA A 145 21.46 -15.23 3.91
C ALA A 145 22.58 -14.24 4.23
N SER A 146 23.22 -14.41 5.38
CA SER A 146 24.34 -13.58 5.80
C SER A 146 25.55 -14.40 6.28
N THR A 147 26.73 -13.80 6.24
CA THR A 147 27.98 -14.41 6.80
C THR A 147 27.91 -14.59 8.31
N GLY A 148 27.03 -13.85 9.01
CA GLY A 148 26.74 -14.01 10.43
C GLY A 148 25.84 -15.21 10.78
N GLY A 149 25.52 -16.07 9.79
CA GLY A 149 24.69 -17.26 9.98
C GLY A 149 23.18 -16.99 9.86
N GLY A 150 22.76 -15.76 9.62
CA GLY A 150 21.34 -15.44 9.37
C GLY A 150 20.84 -16.14 8.11
N ARG A 151 19.66 -16.73 8.19
CA ARG A 151 18.96 -17.42 7.08
C ARG A 151 17.46 -17.24 7.26
N ALA A 152 16.78 -16.85 6.19
CA ALA A 152 15.33 -16.85 6.13
C ALA A 152 14.86 -17.15 4.71
N SER A 153 13.70 -17.78 4.58
CA SER A 153 13.04 -18.03 3.31
C SER A 153 11.53 -17.98 3.51
N CYS A 154 10.85 -17.31 2.60
CA CYS A 154 9.39 -17.23 2.58
C CYS A 154 8.89 -17.36 1.14
N LYS A 155 7.96 -18.28 0.92
CA LYS A 155 7.20 -18.38 -0.34
C LYS A 155 5.83 -17.75 -0.14
N ARG A 156 5.44 -16.86 -1.05
CA ARG A 156 4.18 -16.14 -0.99
C ARG A 156 3.43 -16.25 -2.31
N THR A 157 2.13 -16.41 -2.24
CA THR A 157 1.23 -16.34 -3.38
C THR A 157 0.51 -14.99 -3.41
N ASN A 158 0.03 -14.61 -4.58
CA ASN A 158 -0.85 -13.46 -4.76
C ASN A 158 -1.89 -13.76 -5.84
N PHE A 159 -3.14 -13.47 -5.55
CA PHE A 159 -4.22 -13.43 -6.50
C PHE A 159 -4.92 -12.07 -6.44
N SER A 160 -5.15 -11.44 -7.58
CA SER A 160 -5.80 -10.13 -7.62
C SER A 160 -6.81 -10.03 -8.75
N ILE A 161 -7.89 -9.31 -8.48
CA ILE A 161 -8.92 -8.86 -9.42
C ILE A 161 -8.91 -7.34 -9.37
N SER A 162 -8.61 -6.69 -10.49
CA SER A 162 -8.71 -5.23 -10.64
C SER A 162 -9.51 -4.94 -11.89
N MET A 163 -10.54 -4.10 -11.75
CA MET A 163 -11.36 -3.68 -12.88
C MET A 163 -11.76 -2.23 -12.70
N ASP A 164 -11.51 -1.45 -13.74
CA ASP A 164 -11.92 -0.06 -13.86
C ASP A 164 -12.96 0.07 -14.97
N GLY A 165 -13.87 1.01 -14.83
CA GLY A 165 -14.87 1.36 -15.81
C GLY A 165 -14.80 2.83 -16.19
N MET A 166 -14.81 3.13 -17.46
CA MET A 166 -14.90 4.48 -18.01
C MET A 166 -16.21 4.64 -18.79
N LEU A 167 -17.03 5.59 -18.36
CA LEU A 167 -18.26 5.94 -19.05
C LEU A 167 -18.16 7.37 -19.60
N VAL A 168 -18.35 7.50 -20.92
CA VAL A 168 -18.35 8.80 -21.61
C VAL A 168 -19.77 9.10 -22.07
N ARG A 169 -20.38 10.18 -21.57
CA ARG A 169 -21.71 10.66 -21.98
C ARG A 169 -21.71 12.18 -22.06
N ASP A 170 -22.20 12.72 -23.15
CA ASP A 170 -22.39 14.18 -23.36
C ASP A 170 -21.15 15.03 -23.04
N GLY A 171 -19.95 14.52 -23.36
CA GLY A 171 -18.66 15.17 -23.05
C GLY A 171 -18.21 15.05 -21.60
N ASP A 172 -18.92 14.31 -20.76
CA ASP A 172 -18.56 13.98 -19.39
C ASP A 172 -17.89 12.61 -19.32
N ILE A 173 -16.88 12.49 -18.47
CA ILE A 173 -16.17 11.25 -18.22
C ILE A 173 -16.35 10.86 -16.75
N LEU A 174 -16.87 9.65 -16.54
CA LEU A 174 -16.98 9.03 -15.22
C LEU A 174 -16.01 7.85 -15.14
N TYR A 175 -15.17 7.85 -14.12
CA TYR A 175 -14.31 6.73 -13.75
C TYR A 175 -14.86 6.06 -12.50
N VAL A 176 -14.93 4.73 -12.54
CA VAL A 176 -15.33 3.86 -11.44
C VAL A 176 -14.36 2.68 -11.37
N GLY A 177 -14.24 1.99 -10.24
CA GLY A 177 -13.36 0.83 -10.19
C GLY A 177 -13.29 0.19 -8.81
N ASP A 178 -12.81 -1.06 -8.80
CA ASP A 178 -12.47 -1.78 -7.57
C ASP A 178 -11.28 -2.70 -7.77
N ILE A 179 -10.54 -2.93 -6.69
CA ILE A 179 -9.43 -3.87 -6.63
C ILE A 179 -9.52 -4.72 -5.37
N ARG A 180 -9.33 -6.04 -5.56
CA ARG A 180 -9.21 -7.01 -4.46
C ARG A 180 -7.99 -7.86 -4.67
N SER A 181 -7.25 -8.11 -3.59
CA SER A 181 -6.06 -8.94 -3.62
C SER A 181 -5.97 -9.77 -2.35
N SER A 182 -5.42 -10.98 -2.48
CA SER A 182 -5.21 -11.91 -1.37
C SER A 182 -4.08 -12.88 -1.72
N CYS A 183 -3.48 -13.48 -0.70
CA CYS A 183 -2.61 -14.65 -0.90
C CYS A 183 -3.41 -15.95 -1.15
N ARG A 184 -4.75 -15.91 -1.04
CA ARG A 184 -5.68 -16.99 -1.41
C ARG A 184 -6.37 -16.72 -2.73
N PRO A 185 -6.94 -17.75 -3.39
CA PRO A 185 -7.80 -17.55 -4.55
C PRO A 185 -9.01 -16.67 -4.24
N ILE A 186 -9.34 -15.75 -5.14
CA ILE A 186 -10.59 -14.99 -5.14
C ILE A 186 -11.41 -15.51 -6.32
N MET A 187 -12.27 -16.50 -6.07
CA MET A 187 -13.04 -17.16 -7.13
C MET A 187 -14.46 -16.61 -7.30
N ASP A 188 -14.85 -15.66 -6.44
CA ASP A 188 -16.08 -14.87 -6.59
C ASP A 188 -15.70 -13.43 -6.95
N ALA A 189 -16.03 -13.02 -8.17
CA ALA A 189 -15.79 -11.67 -8.68
C ALA A 189 -16.99 -10.73 -8.46
N SER A 190 -18.11 -11.23 -7.95
CA SER A 190 -19.33 -10.45 -7.72
C SER A 190 -19.12 -9.25 -6.79
N PRO A 191 -18.25 -9.29 -5.73
CA PRO A 191 -18.02 -8.13 -4.91
C PRO A 191 -17.31 -6.98 -5.65
N VAL A 192 -16.47 -7.28 -6.66
CA VAL A 192 -15.84 -6.25 -7.51
C VAL A 192 -16.86 -5.62 -8.44
N ALA A 193 -17.65 -6.45 -9.13
CA ALA A 193 -18.73 -5.96 -10.00
C ALA A 193 -19.76 -5.14 -9.20
N GLY A 194 -20.18 -5.63 -8.03
CA GLY A 194 -21.13 -4.95 -7.16
C GLY A 194 -20.65 -3.58 -6.68
N GLU A 195 -19.36 -3.45 -6.38
CA GLU A 195 -18.80 -2.14 -5.99
C GLU A 195 -18.79 -1.16 -7.16
N ILE A 196 -18.40 -1.60 -8.36
CA ILE A 196 -18.44 -0.77 -9.57
C ILE A 196 -19.88 -0.34 -9.89
N ILE A 197 -20.85 -1.27 -9.82
CA ILE A 197 -22.27 -0.99 -10.04
C ILE A 197 -22.80 0.01 -9.01
N ARG A 198 -22.48 -0.15 -7.73
CA ARG A 198 -22.82 0.81 -6.66
C ARG A 198 -22.32 2.21 -7.00
N GLN A 199 -21.07 2.33 -7.45
CA GLN A 199 -20.48 3.61 -7.83
C GLN A 199 -21.22 4.24 -9.04
N LEU A 200 -21.58 3.43 -10.03
CA LEU A 200 -22.34 3.86 -11.21
C LEU A 200 -23.76 4.34 -10.85
N ASP A 201 -24.45 3.60 -9.99
CA ASP A 201 -25.82 3.92 -9.55
C ASP A 201 -25.83 5.25 -8.75
N LEU A 202 -24.90 5.44 -7.84
CA LEU A 202 -24.74 6.68 -7.08
C LEU A 202 -24.32 7.87 -7.95
N ALA A 203 -23.62 7.62 -9.06
CA ALA A 203 -23.22 8.62 -10.04
C ALA A 203 -24.26 8.86 -11.16
N GLY A 204 -25.43 8.25 -11.08
CA GLY A 204 -26.47 8.32 -12.11
C GLY A 204 -27.02 9.72 -12.38
N SER A 205 -26.91 10.63 -11.42
CA SER A 205 -27.26 12.05 -11.53
C SER A 205 -26.13 12.95 -11.06
N ASN A 206 -26.05 14.18 -11.57
CA ASN A 206 -25.12 15.19 -11.09
C ASN A 206 -25.81 16.08 -10.05
N ALA A 207 -25.12 16.35 -8.95
CA ALA A 207 -25.58 17.24 -7.90
C ALA A 207 -24.88 18.60 -7.97
N PRO A 208 -25.60 19.71 -7.75
CA PRO A 208 -24.99 21.02 -7.65
C PRO A 208 -24.18 21.13 -6.35
N LEU A 209 -23.05 21.83 -6.43
CA LEU A 209 -22.18 22.07 -5.29
C LEU A 209 -21.76 23.53 -5.24
N LYS A 210 -21.71 24.11 -4.04
CA LYS A 210 -21.17 25.45 -3.79
C LYS A 210 -19.79 25.30 -3.11
N SER A 211 -18.88 26.21 -3.45
CA SER A 211 -17.59 26.32 -2.76
C SER A 211 -17.80 26.73 -1.30
N GLY A 212 -16.97 26.19 -0.41
CA GLY A 212 -17.05 26.49 1.02
C GLY A 212 -16.32 25.45 1.86
N THR A 213 -16.53 25.51 3.17
CA THR A 213 -16.07 24.48 4.10
C THR A 213 -17.26 23.61 4.50
N MET A 214 -17.10 22.30 4.40
CA MET A 214 -18.19 21.37 4.69
C MET A 214 -17.68 20.03 5.23
N PRO A 215 -18.53 19.25 5.89
CA PRO A 215 -18.21 17.90 6.33
C PRO A 215 -17.94 16.96 5.14
N VAL A 216 -17.02 16.00 5.34
CA VAL A 216 -16.67 15.02 4.32
C VAL A 216 -16.49 13.63 4.94
N ILE A 217 -17.07 12.62 4.30
CA ILE A 217 -16.78 11.22 4.52
C ILE A 217 -15.78 10.79 3.43
N PHE A 218 -14.57 10.40 3.83
CA PHE A 218 -13.68 9.68 2.94
C PHE A 218 -14.00 8.19 3.06
N THR A 219 -14.34 7.55 1.94
CA THR A 219 -14.51 6.08 1.92
C THR A 219 -13.17 5.38 2.12
N PRO A 220 -13.11 4.07 2.31
CA PRO A 220 -11.83 3.35 2.40
C PRO A 220 -10.88 3.64 1.24
N PHE A 221 -11.39 3.75 0.01
CA PHE A 221 -10.60 4.18 -1.15
C PHE A 221 -10.13 5.64 -1.03
N GLY A 222 -11.04 6.53 -0.62
CA GLY A 222 -10.73 7.94 -0.39
C GLY A 222 -9.67 8.14 0.70
N VAL A 223 -9.74 7.39 1.80
CA VAL A 223 -8.72 7.41 2.87
C VAL A 223 -7.38 6.94 2.33
N ALA A 224 -7.35 5.77 1.69
CA ALA A 224 -6.11 5.18 1.17
C ALA A 224 -5.43 6.09 0.14
N GLY A 225 -6.20 6.69 -0.78
CA GLY A 225 -5.67 7.52 -1.86
C GLY A 225 -5.36 8.97 -1.48
N SER A 226 -5.90 9.49 -0.35
CA SER A 226 -5.79 10.91 -0.06
C SER A 226 -5.13 11.25 1.27
N LEU A 227 -5.29 10.41 2.30
CA LEU A 227 -4.89 10.77 3.66
C LEU A 227 -3.63 10.04 4.16
N LEU A 228 -3.25 8.91 3.58
CA LEU A 228 -2.20 8.06 4.15
C LEU A 228 -0.78 8.47 3.77
N ALA A 229 -0.55 9.02 2.58
CA ALA A 229 0.81 9.36 2.14
C ALA A 229 1.56 10.32 3.10
N PRO A 230 0.95 11.38 3.64
CA PRO A 230 1.57 12.22 4.65
C PRO A 230 1.90 11.47 5.94
N LEU A 231 1.00 10.59 6.41
CA LEU A 231 1.23 9.81 7.62
C LEU A 231 2.38 8.81 7.42
N ILE A 232 2.38 8.07 6.32
CA ILE A 232 3.46 7.13 5.96
C ILE A 232 4.80 7.87 5.97
N SER A 233 4.90 9.03 5.31
CA SER A 233 6.12 9.83 5.27
C SER A 233 6.54 10.34 6.65
N ALA A 234 5.59 10.81 7.46
CA ALA A 234 5.89 11.37 8.78
C ALA A 234 6.39 10.33 9.78
N PHE A 235 5.88 9.10 9.72
CA PHE A 235 6.29 8.00 10.58
C PHE A 235 7.54 7.27 10.10
N ASN A 236 8.05 7.57 8.91
CA ASN A 236 9.27 6.97 8.35
C ASN A 236 10.51 7.41 9.13
N GLY A 237 11.25 6.46 9.70
CA GLY A 237 12.43 6.72 10.51
C GLY A 237 13.52 7.51 9.78
N LYS A 238 13.66 7.33 8.45
CA LYS A 238 14.59 8.13 7.65
C LYS A 238 14.14 9.60 7.60
N THR A 239 12.85 9.86 7.34
CA THR A 239 12.28 11.21 7.33
C THR A 239 12.43 11.91 8.69
N VAL A 240 12.34 11.13 9.78
CA VAL A 240 12.56 11.62 11.16
C VAL A 240 14.03 12.01 11.35
N LEU A 241 14.98 11.15 10.97
CA LEU A 241 16.41 11.39 11.05
C LEU A 241 16.86 12.59 10.22
N ASP A 242 16.32 12.73 9.02
CA ASP A 242 16.59 13.87 8.12
C ASP A 242 15.99 15.18 8.65
N GLY A 243 15.29 15.15 9.81
CA GLY A 243 14.66 16.31 10.43
C GLY A 243 13.41 16.82 9.71
N ALA A 244 12.98 16.14 8.64
CA ALA A 244 11.89 16.57 7.77
C ALA A 244 10.50 16.17 8.28
N SER A 245 10.39 15.21 9.21
CA SER A 245 9.10 14.81 9.77
C SER A 245 8.51 15.89 10.69
N PRO A 246 7.27 16.35 10.45
CA PRO A 246 6.60 17.33 11.30
C PRO A 246 6.25 16.80 12.70
N ILE A 247 6.34 15.48 12.88
CA ILE A 247 6.03 14.80 14.15
C ILE A 247 7.27 14.21 14.85
N LYS A 248 8.48 14.51 14.36
CA LYS A 248 9.74 13.94 14.88
C LYS A 248 9.89 14.08 16.41
N ASP A 249 9.47 15.23 16.96
CA ASP A 249 9.55 15.55 18.39
C ASP A 249 8.21 15.31 19.12
N LYS A 250 7.29 14.54 18.52
CA LYS A 250 5.94 14.33 19.08
C LYS A 250 5.71 12.92 19.62
N LYS A 251 6.76 12.09 19.69
CA LYS A 251 6.64 10.75 20.30
C LYS A 251 6.01 10.86 21.70
N ASP A 252 5.08 9.98 22.01
CA ASP A 252 4.29 9.91 23.24
C ASP A 252 3.31 11.08 23.48
N MET A 253 3.18 12.02 22.52
CA MET A 253 2.21 13.11 22.58
C MET A 253 0.91 12.75 21.86
N VAL A 254 -0.22 13.17 22.40
CA VAL A 254 -1.53 13.10 21.73
C VAL A 254 -1.66 14.30 20.81
N ILE A 255 -1.67 14.06 19.49
CA ILE A 255 -1.78 15.10 18.46
C ILE A 255 -2.88 14.81 17.44
N PHE A 256 -3.50 13.64 17.50
CA PHE A 256 -4.63 13.21 16.68
C PHE A 256 -5.85 12.94 17.56
N ASP A 257 -7.01 12.76 16.95
CA ASP A 257 -8.24 12.35 17.64
C ASP A 257 -8.06 10.99 18.34
N SER A 258 -8.60 10.86 19.53
CA SER A 258 -8.52 9.65 20.35
C SER A 258 -9.18 8.41 19.72
N LYS A 259 -10.04 8.59 18.72
CA LYS A 259 -10.64 7.51 17.93
C LYS A 259 -9.66 6.87 16.95
N LEU A 260 -8.53 7.54 16.65
CA LEU A 260 -7.58 7.10 15.63
C LEU A 260 -6.56 6.11 16.21
N PHE A 261 -6.55 4.91 15.64
CA PHE A 261 -5.53 3.88 15.83
C PHE A 261 -4.95 3.54 14.46
N LEU A 262 -3.62 3.60 14.33
CA LEU A 262 -2.90 3.27 13.11
C LEU A 262 -1.74 2.33 13.44
N SER A 263 -1.65 1.23 12.76
CA SER A 263 -0.53 0.29 12.89
C SER A 263 -0.06 -0.23 11.53
N ASP A 264 1.22 -0.63 11.45
CA ASP A 264 1.72 -1.52 10.43
C ASP A 264 1.72 -2.94 11.00
N ASP A 265 0.91 -3.84 10.42
CA ASP A 265 0.75 -5.21 10.92
C ASP A 265 0.96 -6.25 9.81
N PRO A 266 2.22 -6.61 9.51
CA PRO A 266 2.54 -7.63 8.52
C PRO A 266 2.22 -9.07 8.97
N THR A 267 1.62 -9.27 10.13
CA THR A 267 1.32 -10.61 10.66
C THR A 267 -0.12 -11.08 10.36
N ILE A 268 -0.93 -10.25 9.72
CA ILE A 268 -2.30 -10.57 9.34
C ILE A 268 -2.31 -11.64 8.23
N PRO A 269 -3.01 -12.78 8.43
CA PRO A 269 -2.99 -13.87 7.45
C PRO A 269 -3.51 -13.47 6.07
N TYR A 270 -2.90 -14.05 5.03
CA TYR A 270 -3.34 -14.01 3.63
C TYR A 270 -3.45 -12.62 2.99
N GLN A 271 -2.81 -11.60 3.57
CA GLN A 271 -2.72 -10.29 2.91
C GLN A 271 -1.43 -10.18 2.07
N PRO A 272 -1.47 -9.60 0.87
CA PRO A 272 -0.29 -9.39 0.04
C PRO A 272 0.84 -8.59 0.72
N GLY A 273 0.50 -7.69 1.64
CA GLY A 273 1.45 -6.94 2.44
C GLY A 273 2.06 -7.73 3.62
N SER A 274 1.53 -8.92 3.93
CA SER A 274 2.00 -9.69 5.10
C SER A 274 3.27 -10.47 4.81
N THR A 275 4.09 -10.65 5.85
CA THR A 275 5.37 -11.35 5.76
C THR A 275 5.82 -11.81 7.15
N PRO A 276 6.54 -12.94 7.29
CA PRO A 276 7.14 -13.35 8.56
C PRO A 276 8.40 -12.57 8.93
N PHE A 277 9.06 -11.92 7.97
CA PHE A 277 10.27 -11.11 8.12
C PHE A 277 10.36 -10.05 7.02
N ASP A 278 11.09 -8.98 7.29
CA ASP A 278 11.39 -7.94 6.31
C ASP A 278 12.54 -8.32 5.37
N ASP A 279 12.84 -7.47 4.38
CA ASP A 279 13.91 -7.73 3.39
C ASP A 279 15.33 -7.63 3.98
N GLU A 280 15.47 -7.44 5.28
CA GLU A 280 16.70 -7.49 6.05
C GLU A 280 16.76 -8.69 7.00
N GLY A 281 15.75 -9.60 6.96
CA GLY A 281 15.67 -10.77 7.84
C GLY A 281 15.29 -10.43 9.28
N MET A 282 14.72 -9.27 9.53
CA MET A 282 14.18 -8.92 10.84
C MET A 282 12.76 -9.48 11.00
N PRO A 283 12.45 -10.09 12.18
CA PRO A 283 11.12 -10.64 12.41
C PRO A 283 10.01 -9.59 12.27
N ALA A 284 8.97 -9.95 11.54
CA ALA A 284 7.76 -9.15 11.42
C ALA A 284 7.01 -9.08 12.75
N ARG A 285 6.40 -7.94 13.00
CA ARG A 285 5.55 -7.70 14.18
C ARG A 285 4.58 -6.55 13.92
N ARG A 286 3.49 -6.50 14.67
CA ARG A 286 2.62 -5.33 14.68
C ARG A 286 3.34 -4.13 15.31
N ASN A 287 3.44 -3.05 14.57
CA ASN A 287 4.01 -1.77 14.97
C ASN A 287 2.91 -0.72 15.12
N ALA A 288 2.53 -0.35 16.34
CA ALA A 288 1.58 0.73 16.58
C ALA A 288 2.24 2.09 16.26
N LEU A 289 1.74 2.81 15.26
CA LEU A 289 2.20 4.13 14.87
C LEU A 289 1.42 5.21 15.62
N ILE A 290 0.10 5.07 15.68
CA ILE A 290 -0.81 5.91 16.46
C ILE A 290 -1.63 5.00 17.39
N ASP A 291 -1.63 5.30 18.69
CA ASP A 291 -2.45 4.65 19.70
C ASP A 291 -3.35 5.68 20.39
N ARG A 292 -4.65 5.63 20.12
CA ARG A 292 -5.63 6.61 20.62
C ARG A 292 -5.20 8.06 20.43
N GLY A 293 -4.83 8.40 19.20
CA GLY A 293 -4.37 9.73 18.84
C GLY A 293 -2.96 10.09 19.29
N LYS A 294 -2.29 9.20 20.04
CA LYS A 294 -0.93 9.40 20.52
C LYS A 294 0.07 8.87 19.49
N VAL A 295 1.11 9.62 19.18
CA VAL A 295 2.28 9.16 18.40
C VAL A 295 3.01 8.11 19.23
N ALA A 296 2.93 6.84 18.84
CA ALA A 296 3.45 5.73 19.64
C ALA A 296 4.90 5.41 19.28
N GLN A 297 5.18 5.17 18.00
CA GLN A 297 6.54 4.91 17.50
C GLN A 297 6.70 5.28 16.03
N PHE A 298 7.95 5.38 15.59
CA PHE A 298 8.33 5.47 14.17
C PHE A 298 8.77 4.08 13.69
N TYR A 299 8.75 3.84 12.38
CA TYR A 299 9.22 2.59 11.81
C TYR A 299 10.60 2.75 11.18
N TYR A 300 11.45 1.73 11.36
CA TYR A 300 12.87 1.75 11.02
C TYR A 300 13.31 0.47 10.32
N ASP A 301 14.24 0.59 9.38
CA ASP A 301 15.12 -0.48 8.94
C ASP A 301 16.33 -0.63 9.88
N LEU A 302 17.28 -1.49 9.56
CA LEU A 302 18.49 -1.67 10.38
C LEU A 302 19.36 -0.42 10.43
N HIS A 303 19.56 0.24 9.29
CA HIS A 303 20.43 1.40 9.19
C HIS A 303 19.87 2.62 9.93
N THR A 304 18.62 2.98 9.65
CA THR A 304 18.00 4.12 10.31
C THR A 304 17.77 3.89 11.81
N ALA A 305 17.54 2.62 12.21
CA ALA A 305 17.48 2.25 13.62
C ALA A 305 18.81 2.50 14.33
N ALA A 306 19.93 2.07 13.72
CA ALA A 306 21.26 2.31 14.29
C ALA A 306 21.55 3.80 14.44
N LEU A 307 21.31 4.59 13.40
CA LEU A 307 21.52 6.05 13.43
C LEU A 307 20.63 6.76 14.45
N SER A 308 19.44 6.24 14.71
CA SER A 308 18.52 6.83 15.72
C SER A 308 18.76 6.34 17.15
N GLY A 309 19.70 5.42 17.37
CA GLY A 309 19.90 4.75 18.65
C GLY A 309 18.72 3.86 19.06
N SER A 310 17.94 3.40 18.08
CA SER A 310 16.76 2.55 18.25
C SER A 310 17.01 1.11 17.76
N SER A 311 15.99 0.26 17.83
CA SER A 311 16.03 -1.06 17.21
C SER A 311 15.17 -1.07 15.95
N SER A 312 15.59 -1.88 14.94
CA SER A 312 14.76 -2.11 13.75
C SER A 312 13.35 -2.57 14.14
N THR A 313 12.37 -2.06 13.44
CA THR A 313 10.96 -2.43 13.63
C THR A 313 10.50 -3.56 12.72
N GLY A 314 11.41 -4.12 11.91
CA GLY A 314 11.08 -5.13 10.89
C GLY A 314 10.44 -4.47 9.66
N ASN A 315 10.91 -3.28 9.31
CA ASN A 315 10.37 -2.47 8.21
C ASN A 315 11.41 -2.20 7.10
N GLY A 316 12.47 -2.96 7.03
CA GLY A 316 13.45 -2.86 5.95
C GLY A 316 12.86 -3.40 4.64
N SER A 317 12.79 -2.58 3.60
CA SER A 317 12.26 -2.98 2.29
C SER A 317 13.20 -2.59 1.16
N ARG A 318 13.33 -3.47 0.15
CA ARG A 318 14.17 -3.30 -1.04
C ARG A 318 13.31 -3.05 -2.27
N SER A 319 13.06 -1.80 -2.59
CA SER A 319 12.37 -1.40 -3.83
C SER A 319 13.35 -1.27 -5.00
N GLY A 320 14.20 -2.29 -5.24
CA GLY A 320 15.20 -2.24 -6.30
C GLY A 320 16.49 -1.50 -5.93
N GLY A 321 16.89 -1.52 -4.64
CA GLY A 321 18.09 -0.84 -4.15
C GLY A 321 18.51 -1.28 -2.77
N MET A 322 19.23 -0.41 -2.07
CA MET A 322 19.51 -0.55 -0.65
C MET A 322 18.19 -0.57 0.14
N PRO A 323 18.09 -1.36 1.20
CA PRO A 323 16.93 -1.30 2.09
C PRO A 323 16.69 0.13 2.61
N SER A 324 15.42 0.43 2.78
CA SER A 324 14.95 1.65 3.42
C SER A 324 13.67 1.36 4.21
N PRO A 325 13.34 2.19 5.23
CA PRO A 325 12.12 1.97 5.99
C PRO A 325 10.88 2.05 5.10
N SER A 326 10.01 1.03 5.16
CA SER A 326 8.74 0.98 4.45
C SER A 326 7.69 0.26 5.30
N ILE A 327 6.43 0.63 5.13
CA ILE A 327 5.30 -0.11 5.68
C ILE A 327 5.04 -1.39 4.87
N HIS A 328 4.41 -2.38 5.50
CA HIS A 328 4.02 -3.64 4.89
C HIS A 328 2.50 -3.76 4.74
N ALA A 329 1.78 -3.67 5.84
CA ALA A 329 0.33 -3.82 5.91
C ALA A 329 -0.26 -2.79 6.87
N LEU A 330 -0.64 -1.63 6.34
CA LEU A 330 -1.14 -0.51 7.14
C LEU A 330 -2.59 -0.75 7.54
N VAL A 331 -2.91 -0.57 8.82
CA VAL A 331 -4.24 -0.81 9.38
C VAL A 331 -4.70 0.40 10.18
N ILE A 332 -5.84 0.98 9.79
CA ILE A 332 -6.64 1.86 10.63
C ILE A 332 -7.74 1.01 11.27
N GLU A 333 -7.85 1.01 12.60
CA GLU A 333 -8.87 0.23 13.28
C GLU A 333 -10.28 0.78 12.97
N GLY A 334 -11.21 -0.13 12.69
CA GLY A 334 -12.60 0.21 12.42
C GLY A 334 -13.33 0.70 13.65
N GLY A 335 -14.23 1.65 13.44
CA GLY A 335 -15.17 2.12 14.45
C GLY A 335 -16.45 1.28 14.51
N LYS A 336 -17.50 1.88 15.06
CA LYS A 336 -18.80 1.21 15.26
C LYS A 336 -19.93 1.78 14.41
N VAL A 337 -19.71 2.92 13.79
CA VAL A 337 -20.74 3.66 13.01
C VAL A 337 -20.73 3.16 11.58
N SER A 338 -21.87 2.77 11.03
CA SER A 338 -21.92 2.41 9.60
C SER A 338 -21.78 3.66 8.71
N GLN A 339 -21.25 3.48 7.50
CA GLN A 339 -21.19 4.57 6.53
C GLN A 339 -22.60 5.15 6.25
N ALA A 340 -23.62 4.30 6.20
CA ALA A 340 -25.00 4.71 6.02
C ALA A 340 -25.51 5.60 7.16
N ASP A 341 -25.12 5.32 8.41
CA ASP A 341 -25.50 6.16 9.56
C ASP A 341 -24.71 7.48 9.56
N MET A 342 -23.45 7.50 9.12
CA MET A 342 -22.70 8.75 8.91
C MET A 342 -23.37 9.63 7.87
N VAL A 343 -23.86 9.04 6.78
CA VAL A 343 -24.60 9.77 5.73
C VAL A 343 -25.89 10.34 6.29
N LYS A 344 -26.68 9.55 7.03
CA LYS A 344 -27.93 10.02 7.66
C LYS A 344 -27.72 11.18 8.64
N ASP A 345 -26.59 11.19 9.36
CA ASP A 345 -26.23 12.26 10.29
C ASP A 345 -25.79 13.56 9.57
N MET A 346 -25.38 13.46 8.32
CA MET A 346 -24.84 14.57 7.53
C MET A 346 -25.98 15.41 6.92
N LYS A 347 -26.11 16.68 7.33
CA LYS A 347 -27.10 17.59 6.76
C LYS A 347 -26.72 18.13 5.39
N ASP A 348 -25.45 18.50 5.23
CA ASP A 348 -24.87 19.04 4.01
C ASP A 348 -23.38 18.68 3.97
N GLY A 349 -22.94 17.95 2.96
CA GLY A 349 -21.55 17.52 2.87
C GLY A 349 -21.25 16.64 1.67
N LEU A 350 -20.10 15.96 1.72
CA LEU A 350 -19.58 15.17 0.62
C LEU A 350 -19.18 13.78 1.06
N ILE A 351 -19.23 12.85 0.11
CA ILE A 351 -18.53 11.57 0.16
C ILE A 351 -17.44 11.60 -0.91
N ILE A 352 -16.22 11.28 -0.55
CA ILE A 352 -15.07 11.20 -1.47
C ILE A 352 -14.65 9.74 -1.62
N GLU A 353 -14.81 9.22 -2.84
CA GLU A 353 -14.35 7.88 -3.23
C GLU A 353 -12.93 7.93 -3.80
N GLN A 354 -12.69 8.83 -4.76
CA GLN A 354 -11.44 8.92 -5.46
C GLN A 354 -11.05 10.37 -5.72
N MET A 355 -9.75 10.64 -5.54
CA MET A 355 -9.15 11.93 -5.87
C MET A 355 -7.98 11.74 -6.84
N MET A 356 -7.73 12.74 -7.65
CA MET A 356 -6.55 12.83 -8.51
C MET A 356 -5.67 13.99 -8.06
N GLY A 357 -4.37 13.71 -7.90
CA GLY A 357 -3.37 14.72 -7.55
C GLY A 357 -3.33 15.08 -6.07
N ALA A 358 -3.98 14.31 -5.19
CA ALA A 358 -3.95 14.57 -3.75
C ALA A 358 -2.51 14.61 -3.19
N GLU A 359 -1.61 13.83 -3.78
CA GLU A 359 -0.19 13.75 -3.42
C GLU A 359 0.69 14.86 -4.05
N GLN A 360 0.14 15.76 -4.86
CA GLN A 360 0.90 16.87 -5.49
C GLN A 360 1.15 18.05 -4.54
N GLY A 361 0.56 18.05 -3.35
CA GLY A 361 0.82 19.01 -2.28
C GLY A 361 2.16 18.79 -1.58
N ASN A 362 2.42 19.56 -0.51
CA ASN A 362 3.55 19.31 0.37
C ASN A 362 3.22 18.14 1.32
N ILE A 363 3.47 16.91 0.85
CA ILE A 363 3.18 15.66 1.58
C ILE A 363 3.78 15.70 3.00
N LEU A 364 5.02 16.17 3.15
CA LEU A 364 5.70 16.22 4.45
C LEU A 364 4.98 17.15 5.43
N ASN A 365 4.49 18.29 4.98
CA ASN A 365 3.69 19.18 5.81
C ASN A 365 2.26 18.69 6.03
N GLY A 366 1.86 17.63 5.35
CA GLY A 366 0.51 17.07 5.43
C GLY A 366 -0.51 17.74 4.52
N ASP A 367 -0.08 18.65 3.67
CA ASP A 367 -0.97 19.35 2.75
C ASP A 367 -1.36 18.44 1.60
N PHE A 368 -2.64 18.38 1.31
CA PHE A 368 -3.18 17.72 0.14
C PHE A 368 -4.16 18.64 -0.60
N SER A 369 -4.17 18.51 -1.91
CA SER A 369 -5.11 19.21 -2.78
C SER A 369 -5.29 18.40 -4.05
N GLY A 370 -6.51 18.07 -4.40
CA GLY A 370 -6.78 17.24 -5.57
C GLY A 370 -8.17 17.44 -6.12
N ASN A 371 -8.32 17.07 -7.39
CA ASN A 371 -9.62 17.02 -8.04
C ASN A 371 -10.35 15.74 -7.62
N VAL A 372 -11.62 15.85 -7.31
CA VAL A 372 -12.48 14.70 -7.04
C VAL A 372 -12.81 14.03 -8.37
N LEU A 373 -12.31 12.81 -8.56
CA LEU A 373 -12.65 11.96 -9.72
C LEU A 373 -14.02 11.32 -9.51
N LEU A 374 -14.25 10.81 -8.31
CA LEU A 374 -15.51 10.21 -7.91
C LEU A 374 -15.85 10.64 -6.48
N GLY A 375 -17.01 11.23 -6.33
CA GLY A 375 -17.57 11.65 -5.05
C GLY A 375 -19.00 12.08 -5.20
N TYR A 376 -19.68 12.16 -4.08
CA TYR A 376 -21.13 12.39 -4.05
C TYR A 376 -21.48 13.51 -3.09
N LYS A 377 -22.57 14.23 -3.42
CA LYS A 377 -23.20 15.22 -2.56
C LYS A 377 -24.17 14.52 -1.62
N VAL A 378 -24.08 14.84 -0.35
CA VAL A 378 -25.09 14.50 0.65
C VAL A 378 -25.90 15.74 0.99
N ASP A 379 -27.22 15.62 0.98
CA ASP A 379 -28.16 16.65 1.41
C ASP A 379 -29.24 16.02 2.32
N ASN A 380 -29.38 16.55 3.53
CA ASN A 380 -30.34 16.08 4.54
C ASN A 380 -30.31 14.55 4.79
N GLY A 381 -29.11 13.95 4.82
CA GLY A 381 -28.93 12.52 5.09
C GLY A 381 -29.11 11.62 3.88
N GLU A 382 -29.24 12.17 2.69
CA GLU A 382 -29.40 11.41 1.45
C GLU A 382 -28.30 11.74 0.43
N ILE A 383 -27.81 10.74 -0.30
CA ILE A 383 -26.91 10.95 -1.44
C ILE A 383 -27.73 11.37 -2.63
N ILE A 384 -27.55 12.62 -3.08
CA ILE A 384 -28.37 13.20 -4.14
C ILE A 384 -27.72 13.18 -5.52
N GLY A 385 -26.46 12.74 -5.63
CA GLY A 385 -25.79 12.56 -6.91
C GLY A 385 -24.29 12.87 -6.87
N ARG A 386 -23.64 12.66 -8.02
CA ARG A 386 -22.21 12.88 -8.24
C ARG A 386 -21.86 14.36 -8.26
N ILE A 387 -20.74 14.72 -7.65
CA ILE A 387 -20.13 16.05 -7.78
C ILE A 387 -19.12 16.07 -8.94
N LYS A 388 -19.04 17.21 -9.63
CA LYS A 388 -18.16 17.42 -10.79
C LYS A 388 -17.34 18.70 -10.63
N ASN A 389 -16.21 18.78 -11.33
CA ASN A 389 -15.35 19.96 -11.36
C ASN A 389 -15.03 20.50 -9.96
N THR A 390 -14.84 19.57 -9.01
CA THR A 390 -14.67 19.87 -7.60
C THR A 390 -13.24 19.59 -7.17
N MET A 391 -12.63 20.54 -6.51
CA MET A 391 -11.34 20.38 -5.85
C MET A 391 -11.55 20.37 -4.34
N VAL A 392 -10.86 19.49 -3.66
CA VAL A 392 -10.83 19.38 -2.20
C VAL A 392 -9.40 19.59 -1.73
N SER A 393 -9.22 20.38 -0.67
CA SER A 393 -7.91 20.66 -0.10
C SER A 393 -7.96 20.72 1.42
N GLY A 394 -6.85 20.36 2.03
CA GLY A 394 -6.71 20.36 3.49
C GLY A 394 -5.33 19.98 3.94
N ASN A 395 -5.20 19.81 5.26
CA ASN A 395 -4.00 19.30 5.89
C ASN A 395 -4.35 18.08 6.73
N VAL A 396 -3.72 16.95 6.45
CA VAL A 396 -4.04 15.66 7.06
C VAL A 396 -3.86 15.70 8.59
N TYR A 397 -2.79 16.37 9.09
CA TYR A 397 -2.55 16.45 10.53
C TYR A 397 -3.62 17.27 11.24
N GLN A 398 -4.16 18.32 10.60
CA GLN A 398 -5.26 19.11 11.17
C GLN A 398 -6.58 18.36 11.07
N LEU A 399 -6.84 17.74 9.92
CA LEU A 399 -8.06 16.97 9.67
C LEU A 399 -8.24 15.82 10.66
N LEU A 400 -7.17 15.09 10.96
CA LEU A 400 -7.20 13.95 11.87
C LEU A 400 -7.11 14.31 13.36
N LYS A 401 -7.06 15.61 13.72
CA LYS A 401 -7.21 16.06 15.11
C LYS A 401 -8.65 16.01 15.60
N GLU A 402 -9.59 16.11 14.68
CA GLU A 402 -11.00 16.12 14.97
C GLU A 402 -11.74 15.22 13.97
N ILE A 403 -12.07 14.02 14.40
CA ILE A 403 -12.79 13.04 13.61
C ILE A 403 -14.21 12.92 14.15
N SER A 404 -15.22 13.15 13.31
CA SER A 404 -16.62 12.99 13.69
C SER A 404 -16.92 11.52 13.98
N ALA A 405 -16.58 10.62 13.05
CA ALA A 405 -16.74 9.18 13.21
C ALA A 405 -15.72 8.37 12.40
N ILE A 406 -15.45 7.17 12.87
CA ILE A 406 -14.71 6.13 12.12
C ILE A 406 -15.70 5.01 11.79
N GLY A 407 -15.69 4.55 10.55
CA GLY A 407 -16.62 3.58 10.01
C GLY A 407 -16.42 2.16 10.54
N SER A 408 -17.47 1.37 10.48
CA SER A 408 -17.42 -0.09 10.71
C SER A 408 -17.18 -0.87 9.40
N ASP A 409 -17.00 -0.18 8.29
CA ASP A 409 -16.88 -0.66 6.93
C ASP A 409 -15.43 -0.89 6.48
N SER A 410 -14.55 -1.29 7.41
CA SER A 410 -13.14 -1.57 7.11
C SER A 410 -12.98 -2.56 5.97
N ARG A 411 -12.12 -2.24 5.01
CA ARG A 411 -11.78 -3.14 3.92
C ARG A 411 -10.31 -3.02 3.51
N TRP A 412 -9.78 -4.08 2.95
CA TRP A 412 -8.46 -4.10 2.37
C TRP A 412 -8.46 -3.45 0.97
N ILE A 413 -7.58 -2.50 0.78
CA ILE A 413 -7.30 -1.88 -0.52
C ILE A 413 -6.02 -2.52 -1.05
N ALA A 414 -6.14 -3.23 -2.16
CA ALA A 414 -5.05 -3.97 -2.81
C ALA A 414 -4.26 -4.95 -1.89
N GLY A 415 -4.77 -5.23 -0.67
CA GLY A 415 -4.13 -6.10 0.32
C GLY A 415 -2.97 -5.47 1.10
N TYR A 416 -2.76 -4.16 0.98
CA TYR A 416 -1.69 -3.43 1.70
C TYR A 416 -2.22 -2.42 2.71
N VAL A 417 -3.43 -1.94 2.54
CA VAL A 417 -4.06 -0.98 3.44
C VAL A 417 -5.43 -1.49 3.85
N ASN A 418 -5.66 -1.65 5.15
CA ASN A 418 -6.99 -1.89 5.72
C ASN A 418 -7.46 -0.60 6.39
N THR A 419 -8.54 -0.05 5.91
CA THR A 419 -9.09 1.20 6.44
C THR A 419 -10.60 1.23 6.36
N PRO A 420 -11.27 1.81 7.36
CA PRO A 420 -12.68 2.17 7.30
C PRO A 420 -12.88 3.51 6.60
N SER A 421 -14.12 3.89 6.40
CA SER A 421 -14.48 5.28 6.13
C SER A 421 -14.13 6.19 7.30
N ILE A 422 -13.69 7.43 7.01
CA ILE A 422 -13.41 8.46 8.02
C ILE A 422 -14.30 9.68 7.74
N TYR A 423 -15.10 10.06 8.74
CA TYR A 423 -15.95 11.24 8.70
C TYR A 423 -15.24 12.41 9.38
N CYS A 424 -14.91 13.44 8.60
CA CYS A 424 -14.27 14.66 9.04
C CYS A 424 -15.25 15.83 9.05
N PRO A 425 -15.25 16.69 10.10
CA PRO A 425 -16.27 17.72 10.27
C PRO A 425 -16.14 18.89 9.29
N ALA A 426 -14.95 19.15 8.78
CA ALA A 426 -14.69 20.32 7.94
C ALA A 426 -13.53 20.10 6.97
N ILE A 427 -13.78 20.40 5.69
CA ILE A 427 -12.74 20.42 4.64
C ILE A 427 -13.04 21.56 3.65
N ALA A 428 -12.01 22.15 3.08
CA ALA A 428 -12.17 23.18 2.06
C ALA A 428 -12.53 22.55 0.71
N VAL A 429 -13.61 23.05 0.11
CA VAL A 429 -14.15 22.58 -1.17
C VAL A 429 -14.26 23.77 -2.12
N SER A 430 -13.72 23.61 -3.33
CA SER A 430 -13.85 24.56 -4.43
C SER A 430 -14.59 23.88 -5.58
N ALA A 431 -15.74 24.38 -5.93
CA ALA A 431 -16.58 23.92 -7.03
C ALA A 431 -16.63 24.99 -8.14
N LYS A 432 -16.65 24.56 -9.41
CA LYS A 432 -16.82 25.44 -10.57
C LYS A 432 -18.23 25.33 -11.14
#